data_96dc571d303262944895c14c50c0d025
#
_entry.id   96dc571d303262944895c14c50c0d025
#
_cell.length_a   1.000
_cell.length_b   1.000
_cell.length_c   1.000
_cell.angle_alpha   90.00
_cell.angle_beta   90.00
_cell.angle_gamma   90.00
#
_symmetry.space_group_name_H-M   'P 1'
#
loop_
_entity.id
_entity.type
_entity.pdbx_description
1 polymer ?
#
loop_
_entity_poly.entity_id
_entity_poly.type
_entity_poly.pdbx_seq_one_letter_code
_entity_poly.pdbx_strand_id
1 'polypeptide(L)'
;MLVHRNAKLGLAGRYALVCAIGGGISLQQAAVAFSVSPATAHRWWHRWLDASEEARETLSCLFDRSSRPHHSPRQLAAELAEAICSCREATGWGPRLVGGATGFPHSTVWKVLKRAGLSRPPRPEREPARRYEWPCPGDLLHMDVSEYVRFKQPGHRVTGDRRSQDHTPDGVDHVHAVIDDRSRLAYAEVLDDAKAETSARFLERALDFYAAHGISVRRVMTDNAWAYTRGRRFRELLCKRKIRHLTTKPYRPQTNGKVERFHQTMAREWGHGVTYNTHHDRTTALPHWLHHYNHGRPHSSLAGKPPISRVHNVCG
;
A
#
# COMPACT_ATOMS: atom_id res chain seq x y z
N MET A 1 -9.97 4.24 -24.45
CA MET A 1 -10.75 2.98 -24.69
C MET A 1 -11.07 2.95 -26.16
N LEU A 2 -10.56 1.96 -26.90
CA LEU A 2 -10.70 1.88 -28.38
C LEU A 2 -12.09 1.43 -28.82
N VAL A 3 -12.77 0.65 -27.99
CA VAL A 3 -14.12 0.13 -28.23
C VAL A 3 -14.92 0.17 -26.94
N HIS A 4 -16.19 0.61 -27.03
CA HIS A 4 -17.09 0.68 -25.87
C HIS A 4 -17.38 -0.73 -25.34
N ARG A 5 -17.38 -0.90 -24.00
CA ARG A 5 -17.53 -2.24 -23.38
C ARG A 5 -18.83 -2.97 -23.73
N ASN A 6 -19.88 -2.22 -24.11
CA ASN A 6 -21.18 -2.74 -24.51
C ASN A 6 -21.37 -2.73 -26.04
N ALA A 7 -20.29 -2.50 -26.81
CA ALA A 7 -20.38 -2.56 -28.26
C ALA A 7 -20.68 -3.99 -28.71
N LYS A 8 -21.69 -4.17 -29.56
CA LYS A 8 -22.09 -5.48 -30.08
C LYS A 8 -21.00 -6.11 -30.95
N LEU A 9 -20.24 -5.26 -31.66
CA LEU A 9 -19.06 -5.68 -32.43
C LEU A 9 -17.82 -5.07 -31.81
N GLY A 10 -16.86 -5.89 -31.45
CA GLY A 10 -15.49 -5.49 -31.15
C GLY A 10 -14.74 -5.04 -32.40
N LEU A 11 -13.51 -4.57 -32.28
CA LEU A 11 -12.72 -4.07 -33.42
C LEU A 11 -12.57 -5.13 -34.52
N ALA A 12 -12.22 -6.36 -34.17
CA ALA A 12 -12.11 -7.45 -35.11
C ALA A 12 -13.45 -7.75 -35.85
N GLY A 13 -14.57 -7.69 -35.12
CA GLY A 13 -15.90 -7.89 -35.73
C GLY A 13 -16.29 -6.73 -36.67
N ARG A 14 -15.89 -5.49 -36.38
CA ARG A 14 -16.13 -4.36 -37.29
C ARG A 14 -15.25 -4.45 -38.53
N TYR A 15 -14.01 -4.88 -38.38
CA TYR A 15 -13.11 -5.11 -39.51
C TYR A 15 -13.62 -6.26 -40.40
N ALA A 16 -14.01 -7.39 -39.84
CA ALA A 16 -14.59 -8.49 -40.57
C ALA A 16 -15.86 -8.07 -41.32
N LEU A 17 -16.74 -7.27 -40.71
CA LEU A 17 -17.93 -6.71 -41.36
C LEU A 17 -17.60 -5.89 -42.61
N VAL A 18 -16.65 -4.95 -42.51
CA VAL A 18 -16.31 -4.10 -43.66
C VAL A 18 -15.58 -4.87 -44.75
N CYS A 19 -14.74 -5.84 -44.40
CA CYS A 19 -14.12 -6.76 -45.38
C CYS A 19 -15.13 -7.61 -46.10
N ALA A 20 -16.13 -8.15 -45.40
CA ALA A 20 -17.20 -8.96 -46.02
C ALA A 20 -18.02 -8.12 -47.02
N ILE A 21 -18.35 -6.87 -46.67
CA ILE A 21 -19.06 -5.95 -47.58
C ILE A 21 -18.17 -5.60 -48.79
N GLY A 22 -16.88 -5.32 -48.58
CA GLY A 22 -15.92 -5.10 -49.65
C GLY A 22 -15.70 -6.30 -50.54
N GLY A 23 -15.92 -7.51 -50.05
CA GLY A 23 -15.91 -8.79 -50.79
C GLY A 23 -17.20 -9.08 -51.59
N GLY A 24 -18.17 -8.16 -51.58
CA GLY A 24 -19.35 -8.22 -52.47
C GLY A 24 -20.65 -8.64 -51.81
N ILE A 25 -20.73 -8.94 -50.50
CA ILE A 25 -22.02 -9.18 -49.85
C ILE A 25 -22.76 -7.86 -49.60
N SER A 26 -24.10 -7.91 -49.73
CA SER A 26 -24.94 -6.74 -49.51
C SER A 26 -24.93 -6.32 -48.06
N LEU A 27 -25.18 -5.02 -47.78
CA LEU A 27 -25.29 -4.47 -46.41
C LEU A 27 -26.31 -5.22 -45.55
N GLN A 28 -27.43 -5.68 -46.18
CA GLN A 28 -28.45 -6.43 -45.44
C GLN A 28 -27.96 -7.82 -45.04
N GLN A 29 -27.30 -8.54 -45.98
CA GLN A 29 -26.70 -9.84 -45.69
C GLN A 29 -25.59 -9.74 -44.62
N ALA A 30 -24.74 -8.74 -44.73
CA ALA A 30 -23.71 -8.45 -43.71
C ALA A 30 -24.34 -8.14 -42.33
N ALA A 31 -25.41 -7.36 -42.29
CA ALA A 31 -26.11 -7.09 -41.06
C ALA A 31 -26.66 -8.35 -40.38
N VAL A 32 -27.22 -9.25 -41.13
CA VAL A 32 -27.71 -10.56 -40.65
C VAL A 32 -26.53 -11.42 -40.16
N ALA A 33 -25.51 -11.60 -41.01
CA ALA A 33 -24.34 -12.44 -40.69
C ALA A 33 -23.62 -12.02 -39.43
N PHE A 34 -23.48 -10.70 -39.18
CA PHE A 34 -22.84 -10.15 -38.00
C PHE A 34 -23.80 -9.80 -36.85
N SER A 35 -25.08 -10.16 -36.98
CA SER A 35 -26.15 -9.92 -35.99
C SER A 35 -26.24 -8.44 -35.54
N VAL A 36 -26.10 -7.50 -36.46
CA VAL A 36 -26.26 -6.07 -36.24
C VAL A 36 -27.41 -5.50 -37.07
N SER A 37 -27.85 -4.27 -36.78
CA SER A 37 -28.84 -3.61 -37.63
C SER A 37 -28.24 -3.17 -38.96
N PRO A 38 -29.01 -3.12 -40.08
CA PRO A 38 -28.54 -2.57 -41.34
C PRO A 38 -27.95 -1.16 -41.21
N ALA A 39 -28.52 -0.30 -40.37
CA ALA A 39 -27.98 1.03 -40.06
C ALA A 39 -26.58 0.99 -39.41
N THR A 40 -26.32 -0.05 -38.61
CA THR A 40 -25.00 -0.26 -38.02
C THR A 40 -23.98 -0.71 -39.04
N ALA A 41 -24.36 -1.67 -39.93
CA ALA A 41 -23.52 -2.11 -41.04
C ALA A 41 -23.20 -0.95 -41.99
N HIS A 42 -24.21 -0.19 -42.41
CA HIS A 42 -24.06 1.02 -43.23
C HIS A 42 -23.07 2.04 -42.59
N ARG A 43 -23.24 2.34 -41.30
CA ARG A 43 -22.39 3.29 -40.60
C ARG A 43 -20.92 2.87 -40.63
N TRP A 44 -20.61 1.60 -40.31
CA TRP A 44 -19.24 1.11 -40.31
C TRP A 44 -18.66 1.06 -41.71
N TRP A 45 -19.46 0.67 -42.72
CA TRP A 45 -19.03 0.64 -44.11
C TRP A 45 -18.69 2.04 -44.62
N HIS A 46 -19.54 3.04 -44.43
CA HIS A 46 -19.24 4.41 -44.86
C HIS A 46 -18.06 5.00 -44.12
N ARG A 47 -17.91 4.74 -42.82
CA ARG A 47 -16.71 5.18 -42.11
C ARG A 47 -15.41 4.54 -42.62
N TRP A 48 -15.48 3.35 -43.14
CA TRP A 48 -14.38 2.67 -43.81
C TRP A 48 -14.09 3.30 -45.17
N LEU A 49 -15.12 3.58 -45.99
CA LEU A 49 -14.97 4.20 -47.31
C LEU A 49 -14.40 5.63 -47.23
N ASP A 50 -14.86 6.42 -46.24
CA ASP A 50 -14.46 7.83 -46.03
C ASP A 50 -13.09 7.98 -45.36
N ALA A 51 -12.48 6.86 -44.92
CA ALA A 51 -11.22 6.89 -44.17
C ALA A 51 -10.01 6.99 -45.13
N SER A 52 -8.98 7.69 -44.67
CA SER A 52 -7.65 7.69 -45.30
C SER A 52 -7.00 6.31 -45.26
N GLU A 53 -6.04 6.06 -46.15
CA GLU A 53 -5.31 4.79 -46.20
C GLU A 53 -4.64 4.47 -44.86
N GLU A 54 -3.96 5.44 -44.25
CA GLU A 54 -3.36 5.33 -42.91
C GLU A 54 -4.40 4.94 -41.83
N ALA A 55 -5.61 5.55 -41.87
CA ALA A 55 -6.68 5.22 -40.91
C ALA A 55 -7.27 3.83 -41.11
N ARG A 56 -7.21 3.27 -42.34
CA ARG A 56 -7.60 1.87 -42.65
C ARG A 56 -6.51 0.91 -42.17
N GLU A 57 -5.25 1.19 -42.44
CA GLU A 57 -4.11 0.36 -41.98
C GLU A 57 -4.08 0.25 -40.45
N THR A 58 -4.25 1.37 -39.75
CA THR A 58 -4.27 1.41 -38.28
C THR A 58 -5.61 0.99 -37.68
N LEU A 59 -6.64 0.73 -38.50
CA LEU A 59 -8.02 0.48 -38.09
C LEU A 59 -8.63 1.58 -37.22
N SER A 60 -8.04 2.76 -37.16
CA SER A 60 -8.51 3.86 -36.30
C SER A 60 -9.90 4.38 -36.72
N CYS A 61 -10.26 4.25 -37.99
CA CYS A 61 -11.60 4.55 -38.50
C CYS A 61 -12.70 3.68 -37.89
N LEU A 62 -12.37 2.50 -37.36
CA LEU A 62 -13.29 1.57 -36.72
C LEU A 62 -13.36 1.73 -35.18
N PHE A 63 -12.62 2.69 -34.59
CA PHE A 63 -12.73 2.99 -33.17
C PHE A 63 -14.00 3.76 -32.86
N ASP A 64 -14.48 3.63 -31.62
CA ASP A 64 -15.61 4.44 -31.18
C ASP A 64 -15.21 5.92 -31.06
N ARG A 65 -16.06 6.79 -31.57
CA ARG A 65 -15.90 8.23 -31.34
C ARG A 65 -16.40 8.59 -29.93
N SER A 66 -15.86 9.67 -29.38
CA SER A 66 -16.36 10.21 -28.14
C SER A 66 -17.86 10.52 -28.25
N SER A 67 -18.65 10.04 -27.30
CA SER A 67 -20.07 10.41 -27.16
C SER A 67 -20.26 11.76 -26.42
N ARG A 68 -19.16 12.41 -26.05
CA ARG A 68 -19.22 13.70 -25.36
C ARG A 68 -19.78 14.77 -26.32
N PRO A 69 -20.78 15.55 -25.90
CA PRO A 69 -21.29 16.66 -26.70
C PRO A 69 -20.16 17.66 -27.01
N HIS A 70 -20.12 18.15 -28.26
CA HIS A 70 -19.17 19.19 -28.68
C HIS A 70 -19.46 20.52 -27.97
N HIS A 71 -20.70 20.79 -27.65
CA HIS A 71 -21.16 21.97 -26.92
C HIS A 71 -21.96 21.54 -25.69
N SER A 72 -21.66 22.13 -24.54
CA SER A 72 -22.35 21.89 -23.28
C SER A 72 -22.92 23.23 -22.78
N PRO A 73 -24.23 23.48 -22.92
CA PRO A 73 -24.85 24.76 -22.54
C PRO A 73 -24.69 25.15 -21.06
N ARG A 74 -24.44 24.13 -20.20
CA ARG A 74 -24.22 24.32 -18.75
C ARG A 74 -22.73 24.33 -18.36
N GLN A 75 -21.80 24.41 -19.33
CA GLN A 75 -20.39 24.53 -19.02
C GLN A 75 -20.10 25.95 -18.54
N LEU A 76 -19.33 26.05 -17.44
CA LEU A 76 -18.87 27.34 -16.92
C LEU A 76 -18.03 28.06 -17.98
N ALA A 77 -18.17 29.39 -18.09
CA ALA A 77 -17.36 30.20 -18.97
C ALA A 77 -15.86 30.06 -18.67
N ALA A 78 -15.03 30.24 -19.68
CA ALA A 78 -13.60 29.97 -19.55
C ALA A 78 -12.95 30.86 -18.47
N GLU A 79 -13.30 32.12 -18.42
CA GLU A 79 -12.77 33.12 -17.49
C GLU A 79 -13.09 32.74 -16.03
N LEU A 80 -14.30 32.24 -15.78
CA LEU A 80 -14.71 31.78 -14.44
C LEU A 80 -14.02 30.49 -14.04
N ALA A 81 -13.77 29.59 -15.00
CA ALA A 81 -12.99 28.38 -14.75
C ALA A 81 -11.53 28.71 -14.45
N GLU A 82 -10.96 29.69 -15.13
CA GLU A 82 -9.61 30.18 -14.88
C GLU A 82 -9.47 30.84 -13.51
N ALA A 83 -10.42 31.66 -13.10
CA ALA A 83 -10.45 32.26 -11.75
C ALA A 83 -10.46 31.18 -10.63
N ILE A 84 -11.21 30.09 -10.83
CA ILE A 84 -11.20 28.95 -9.91
C ILE A 84 -9.81 28.28 -9.87
N CYS A 85 -9.18 28.07 -11.01
CA CYS A 85 -7.85 27.47 -11.10
C CYS A 85 -6.79 28.36 -10.44
N SER A 86 -6.79 29.66 -10.75
CA SER A 86 -5.87 30.65 -10.16
C SER A 86 -6.01 30.75 -8.64
N CYS A 87 -7.24 30.75 -8.12
CA CYS A 87 -7.48 30.70 -6.68
C CYS A 87 -6.90 29.41 -6.05
N ARG A 88 -7.04 28.26 -6.72
CA ARG A 88 -6.45 27.00 -6.27
C ARG A 88 -4.94 27.01 -6.25
N GLU A 89 -4.30 27.54 -7.29
CA GLU A 89 -2.85 27.63 -7.43
C GLU A 89 -2.24 28.57 -6.41
N ALA A 90 -2.85 29.74 -6.21
CA ALA A 90 -2.38 30.74 -5.25
C ALA A 90 -2.52 30.28 -3.78
N THR A 91 -3.55 29.51 -3.45
CA THR A 91 -3.87 29.20 -2.05
C THR A 91 -3.59 27.75 -1.66
N GLY A 92 -3.52 26.82 -2.60
CA GLY A 92 -3.47 25.40 -2.33
C GLY A 92 -4.77 24.81 -1.75
N TRP A 93 -5.84 25.58 -1.62
CA TRP A 93 -7.09 25.20 -0.96
C TRP A 93 -7.87 24.12 -1.69
N GLY A 94 -8.55 23.26 -0.94
CA GLY A 94 -9.43 22.25 -1.51
C GLY A 94 -10.72 22.85 -2.08
N PRO A 95 -11.51 22.06 -2.85
CA PRO A 95 -12.71 22.56 -3.56
C PRO A 95 -13.75 23.28 -2.69
N ARG A 96 -13.86 22.94 -1.40
CA ARG A 96 -14.79 23.61 -0.49
C ARG A 96 -14.38 25.05 -0.18
N LEU A 97 -13.09 25.26 0.12
CA LEU A 97 -12.57 26.59 0.45
C LEU A 97 -12.50 27.46 -0.80
N VAL A 98 -12.04 26.92 -1.93
CA VAL A 98 -12.07 27.63 -3.23
C VAL A 98 -13.51 27.99 -3.61
N GLY A 99 -14.50 27.10 -3.36
CA GLY A 99 -15.90 27.39 -3.58
C GLY A 99 -16.41 28.54 -2.73
N GLY A 100 -16.03 28.58 -1.44
CA GLY A 100 -16.36 29.70 -0.56
C GLY A 100 -15.77 31.05 -1.03
N ALA A 101 -14.53 31.03 -1.51
CA ALA A 101 -13.85 32.25 -2.00
C ALA A 101 -14.36 32.72 -3.36
N THR A 102 -14.75 31.81 -4.26
CA THR A 102 -15.20 32.14 -5.62
C THR A 102 -16.70 32.21 -5.81
N GLY A 103 -17.49 31.85 -4.78
CA GLY A 103 -18.95 31.82 -4.83
C GLY A 103 -19.55 30.64 -5.58
N PHE A 104 -18.73 29.66 -6.00
CA PHE A 104 -19.23 28.48 -6.73
C PHE A 104 -19.46 27.26 -5.82
N PRO A 105 -20.48 26.44 -6.11
CA PRO A 105 -20.65 25.16 -5.41
C PRO A 105 -19.39 24.29 -5.50
N HIS A 106 -18.99 23.67 -4.39
CA HIS A 106 -17.78 22.85 -4.32
C HIS A 106 -17.71 21.73 -5.37
N SER A 107 -18.88 21.21 -5.79
CA SER A 107 -18.98 20.20 -6.84
C SER A 107 -18.62 20.74 -8.23
N THR A 108 -18.97 22.02 -8.51
CA THR A 108 -18.57 22.72 -9.73
C THR A 108 -17.07 22.98 -9.73
N VAL A 109 -16.55 23.53 -8.62
CA VAL A 109 -15.11 23.75 -8.42
C VAL A 109 -14.34 22.45 -8.62
N TRP A 110 -14.77 21.35 -7.98
CA TRP A 110 -14.11 20.06 -8.15
C TRP A 110 -14.07 19.59 -9.61
N LYS A 111 -15.17 19.77 -10.37
CA LYS A 111 -15.21 19.41 -11.79
C LYS A 111 -14.26 20.26 -12.63
N VAL A 112 -14.16 21.56 -12.36
CA VAL A 112 -13.21 22.47 -13.04
C VAL A 112 -11.79 22.03 -12.72
N LEU A 113 -11.43 21.92 -11.45
CA LEU A 113 -10.08 21.52 -11.02
C LEU A 113 -9.69 20.13 -11.53
N LYS A 114 -10.65 19.19 -11.62
CA LYS A 114 -10.38 17.86 -12.20
C LYS A 114 -10.05 17.94 -13.70
N ARG A 115 -10.75 18.79 -14.47
CA ARG A 115 -10.47 19.01 -15.90
C ARG A 115 -9.12 19.68 -16.12
N ALA A 116 -8.75 20.62 -15.25
CA ALA A 116 -7.47 21.33 -15.26
C ALA A 116 -6.31 20.49 -14.68
N GLY A 117 -6.53 19.27 -14.19
CA GLY A 117 -5.48 18.46 -13.55
C GLY A 117 -5.10 18.90 -12.13
N LEU A 118 -5.80 19.91 -11.57
CA LEU A 118 -5.51 20.53 -10.26
C LEU A 118 -6.28 19.93 -9.08
N SER A 119 -7.00 18.81 -9.28
CA SER A 119 -7.83 18.20 -8.25
C SER A 119 -7.03 17.65 -7.06
N ARG A 120 -5.77 17.32 -7.27
CA ARG A 120 -4.83 16.89 -6.23
C ARG A 120 -3.61 17.81 -6.24
N PRO A 121 -3.10 18.20 -5.06
CA PRO A 121 -1.82 18.92 -5.02
C PRO A 121 -0.73 18.02 -5.61
N PRO A 122 0.26 18.59 -6.31
CA PRO A 122 1.42 17.82 -6.73
C PRO A 122 2.06 17.20 -5.48
N ARG A 123 2.33 15.91 -5.52
CA ARG A 123 3.08 15.27 -4.44
C ARG A 123 4.50 15.81 -4.49
N PRO A 124 5.05 16.31 -3.37
CA PRO A 124 6.46 16.68 -3.35
C PRO A 124 7.29 15.46 -3.78
N GLU A 125 8.27 15.73 -4.62
CA GLU A 125 9.22 14.70 -5.03
C GLU A 125 9.84 14.08 -3.78
N ARG A 126 9.57 12.80 -3.56
CA ARG A 126 10.17 12.08 -2.45
C ARG A 126 11.57 11.68 -2.87
N GLU A 127 12.57 12.05 -2.08
CA GLU A 127 13.89 11.46 -2.22
C GLU A 127 13.76 9.93 -2.31
N PRO A 128 14.37 9.28 -3.31
CA PRO A 128 14.30 7.83 -3.43
C PRO A 128 14.81 7.20 -2.14
N ALA A 129 14.02 6.30 -1.58
CA ALA A 129 14.40 5.59 -0.36
C ALA A 129 15.69 4.78 -0.64
N ARG A 130 16.78 5.16 0.01
CA ARG A 130 18.04 4.42 -0.06
C ARG A 130 17.83 3.08 0.66
N ARG A 131 17.66 2.02 -0.11
CA ARG A 131 17.62 0.66 0.43
C ARG A 131 19.03 0.30 0.88
N TYR A 132 19.21 0.02 2.14
CA TYR A 132 20.45 -0.50 2.68
C TYR A 132 20.20 -1.88 3.31
N GLU A 133 21.17 -2.74 3.25
CA GLU A 133 21.20 -4.00 3.94
C GLU A 133 22.65 -4.22 4.42
N TRP A 134 22.81 -4.52 5.70
CA TRP A 134 24.11 -4.80 6.26
C TRP A 134 24.62 -6.17 5.77
N PRO A 135 25.94 -6.33 5.61
CA PRO A 135 26.49 -7.52 4.94
C PRO A 135 26.31 -8.81 5.74
N CYS A 136 26.39 -8.76 7.08
CA CYS A 136 26.34 -9.96 7.91
C CYS A 136 25.18 -9.94 8.92
N PRO A 137 24.63 -11.12 9.27
CA PRO A 137 23.72 -11.25 10.41
C PRO A 137 24.37 -10.74 11.70
N GLY A 138 23.62 -9.99 12.51
CA GLY A 138 24.12 -9.39 13.75
C GLY A 138 24.83 -8.04 13.59
N ASP A 139 25.16 -7.63 12.37
CA ASP A 139 25.73 -6.30 12.13
C ASP A 139 24.81 -5.18 12.61
N LEU A 140 23.49 -5.35 12.46
CA LEU A 140 22.49 -4.42 12.96
C LEU A 140 21.19 -5.15 13.30
N LEU A 141 20.72 -4.95 14.52
CA LEU A 141 19.36 -5.27 14.95
C LEU A 141 18.49 -4.01 14.96
N HIS A 142 17.27 -4.12 14.50
CA HIS A 142 16.24 -3.09 14.63
C HIS A 142 15.29 -3.48 15.76
N MET A 143 15.07 -2.60 16.71
CA MET A 143 14.22 -2.81 17.88
C MET A 143 13.12 -1.74 17.95
N ASP A 144 11.90 -2.19 18.26
CA ASP A 144 10.73 -1.31 18.42
C ASP A 144 9.66 -1.97 19.27
N VAL A 145 8.67 -1.19 19.72
CA VAL A 145 7.51 -1.65 20.50
C VAL A 145 6.23 -1.28 19.76
N SER A 146 5.30 -2.21 19.69
CA SER A 146 3.97 -2.00 19.13
C SER A 146 2.91 -2.32 20.17
N GLU A 147 1.82 -1.57 20.19
CA GLU A 147 0.74 -1.71 21.16
C GLU A 147 -0.48 -2.41 20.54
N TYR A 148 -1.07 -3.33 21.29
CA TYR A 148 -2.28 -4.05 20.92
C TYR A 148 -3.30 -3.95 22.04
N VAL A 149 -4.49 -3.47 21.74
CA VAL A 149 -5.59 -3.36 22.70
C VAL A 149 -5.91 -4.74 23.29
N ARG A 150 -6.06 -4.81 24.61
CA ARG A 150 -6.54 -5.99 25.33
C ARG A 150 -8.05 -6.13 25.16
N PHE A 151 -8.54 -7.35 25.11
CA PHE A 151 -9.96 -7.65 24.98
C PHE A 151 -10.28 -8.98 25.68
N LYS A 152 -11.47 -9.06 26.27
CA LYS A 152 -11.97 -10.26 26.98
C LYS A 152 -12.82 -11.15 26.08
N GLN A 153 -13.37 -10.58 25.02
CA GLN A 153 -14.24 -11.26 24.05
C GLN A 153 -14.05 -10.66 22.65
N PRO A 154 -14.33 -11.42 21.58
CA PRO A 154 -14.20 -10.93 20.21
C PRO A 154 -15.10 -9.71 19.98
N GLY A 155 -14.57 -8.72 19.27
CA GLY A 155 -15.33 -7.53 18.90
C GLY A 155 -16.44 -7.80 17.86
N HIS A 156 -17.35 -6.84 17.71
CA HIS A 156 -18.51 -6.95 16.81
C HIS A 156 -18.18 -7.26 15.34
N ARG A 157 -16.98 -6.95 14.90
CA ARG A 157 -16.53 -7.31 13.52
C ARG A 157 -16.40 -8.82 13.32
N VAL A 158 -16.21 -9.55 14.41
CA VAL A 158 -16.10 -11.01 14.44
C VAL A 158 -17.44 -11.66 14.74
N THR A 159 -18.14 -11.14 15.77
CA THR A 159 -19.42 -11.71 16.25
C THR A 159 -20.62 -11.29 15.40
N GLY A 160 -20.52 -10.18 14.64
CA GLY A 160 -21.65 -9.58 13.94
C GLY A 160 -22.62 -8.82 14.85
N ASP A 161 -22.52 -8.98 16.16
CA ASP A 161 -23.41 -8.35 17.15
C ASP A 161 -22.75 -7.12 17.80
N ARG A 162 -23.35 -5.95 17.56
CA ARG A 162 -22.90 -4.68 18.14
C ARG A 162 -23.34 -4.49 19.59
N ARG A 163 -24.29 -5.30 20.11
CA ARG A 163 -24.81 -5.18 21.47
C ARG A 163 -23.94 -5.85 22.50
N SER A 164 -23.09 -6.81 22.08
CA SER A 164 -22.21 -7.58 22.98
C SER A 164 -20.85 -6.94 23.23
N GLN A 165 -20.68 -5.64 22.94
CA GLN A 165 -19.41 -4.95 23.16
C GLN A 165 -19.20 -4.60 24.64
N ASP A 166 -18.18 -5.18 25.23
CA ASP A 166 -17.56 -4.62 26.43
C ASP A 166 -16.66 -3.46 26.00
N HIS A 167 -17.11 -2.23 26.26
CA HIS A 167 -16.38 -1.01 25.94
C HIS A 167 -15.35 -0.63 27.01
N THR A 168 -15.19 -1.44 28.05
CA THR A 168 -14.23 -1.17 29.11
C THR A 168 -12.81 -1.43 28.57
N PRO A 169 -11.95 -0.40 28.46
CA PRO A 169 -10.57 -0.61 28.03
C PRO A 169 -9.83 -1.46 29.07
N ASP A 170 -9.39 -2.64 28.68
CA ASP A 170 -8.63 -3.56 29.56
C ASP A 170 -7.12 -3.28 29.49
N GLY A 171 -6.76 -2.11 28.93
CA GLY A 171 -5.38 -1.71 28.70
C GLY A 171 -4.81 -2.18 27.36
N VAL A 172 -3.50 -2.18 27.26
CA VAL A 172 -2.76 -2.59 26.07
C VAL A 172 -1.71 -3.63 26.40
N ASP A 173 -1.44 -4.50 25.43
CA ASP A 173 -0.29 -5.39 25.41
C ASP A 173 0.85 -4.68 24.67
N HIS A 174 2.03 -4.61 25.27
CA HIS A 174 3.23 -4.06 24.63
C HIS A 174 4.03 -5.19 23.98
N VAL A 175 4.05 -5.22 22.66
CA VAL A 175 4.82 -6.23 21.93
C VAL A 175 6.18 -5.64 21.57
N HIS A 176 7.19 -6.05 22.32
CA HIS A 176 8.59 -5.74 22.05
C HIS A 176 9.08 -6.65 20.92
N ALA A 177 9.73 -6.09 19.92
CA ALA A 177 10.25 -6.83 18.79
C ALA A 177 11.65 -6.39 18.40
N VAL A 178 12.44 -7.36 17.98
CA VAL A 178 13.76 -7.15 17.38
C VAL A 178 13.87 -7.97 16.11
N ILE A 179 14.40 -7.38 15.06
CA ILE A 179 14.66 -8.06 13.78
C ILE A 179 16.09 -7.79 13.30
N ASP A 180 16.78 -8.82 12.84
CA ASP A 180 18.09 -8.66 12.23
C ASP A 180 18.00 -8.06 10.82
N ASP A 181 18.87 -7.11 10.54
CA ASP A 181 18.90 -6.37 9.27
C ASP A 181 19.16 -7.27 8.08
N ARG A 182 20.03 -8.25 8.20
CA ARG A 182 20.47 -9.13 7.10
C ARG A 182 19.55 -10.33 6.92
N SER A 183 19.38 -11.12 7.97
CA SER A 183 18.65 -12.40 7.91
C SER A 183 17.15 -12.24 7.98
N ARG A 184 16.64 -11.14 8.54
CA ARG A 184 15.22 -10.93 8.93
C ARG A 184 14.78 -11.86 10.05
N LEU A 185 15.70 -12.59 10.69
CA LEU A 185 15.40 -13.37 11.88
C LEU A 185 14.83 -12.44 12.96
N ALA A 186 13.71 -12.79 13.54
CA ALA A 186 12.99 -11.94 14.47
C ALA A 186 12.76 -12.62 15.81
N TYR A 187 12.78 -11.81 16.87
CA TYR A 187 12.39 -12.19 18.21
C TYR A 187 11.39 -11.19 18.76
N ALA A 188 10.34 -11.64 19.44
CA ALA A 188 9.31 -10.78 19.99
C ALA A 188 8.68 -11.39 21.25
N GLU A 189 8.26 -10.52 22.17
CA GLU A 189 7.54 -10.87 23.39
C GLU A 189 6.41 -9.89 23.68
N VAL A 190 5.34 -10.35 24.29
CA VAL A 190 4.29 -9.52 24.88
C VAL A 190 4.67 -9.22 26.32
N LEU A 191 4.80 -7.95 26.68
CA LEU A 191 5.19 -7.50 28.02
C LEU A 191 4.20 -6.45 28.53
N ASP A 192 4.25 -6.17 29.84
CA ASP A 192 3.27 -5.31 30.50
C ASP A 192 3.45 -3.82 30.20
N ASP A 193 4.66 -3.41 29.88
CA ASP A 193 4.97 -2.00 29.60
C ASP A 193 6.15 -1.84 28.63
N ALA A 194 6.37 -0.60 28.17
CA ALA A 194 7.50 -0.19 27.33
C ALA A 194 8.55 0.60 28.11
N LYS A 195 8.68 0.39 29.44
CA LYS A 195 9.65 1.11 30.25
C LYS A 195 11.08 0.68 29.96
N ALA A 196 12.04 1.52 30.34
CA ALA A 196 13.47 1.29 30.12
C ALA A 196 13.99 -0.01 30.71
N GLU A 197 13.50 -0.38 31.90
CA GLU A 197 13.86 -1.62 32.58
C GLU A 197 13.33 -2.85 31.82
N THR A 198 12.07 -2.82 31.42
CA THR A 198 11.41 -3.88 30.65
C THR A 198 12.06 -4.05 29.29
N SER A 199 12.34 -2.95 28.60
CA SER A 199 13.05 -2.95 27.31
C SER A 199 14.47 -3.49 27.41
N ALA A 200 15.18 -3.21 28.52
CA ALA A 200 16.53 -3.75 28.74
C ALA A 200 16.51 -5.26 28.97
N ARG A 201 15.60 -5.76 29.81
CA ARG A 201 15.42 -7.19 30.04
C ARG A 201 14.99 -7.95 28.77
N PHE A 202 14.10 -7.35 27.97
CA PHE A 202 13.74 -7.89 26.67
C PHE A 202 14.95 -7.99 25.75
N LEU A 203 15.72 -6.91 25.63
CA LEU A 203 16.92 -6.92 24.78
C LEU A 203 17.93 -7.97 25.23
N GLU A 204 18.11 -8.17 26.54
CA GLU A 204 19.01 -9.20 27.06
C GLU A 204 18.60 -10.59 26.59
N ARG A 205 17.31 -10.98 26.71
CA ARG A 205 16.79 -12.25 26.19
C ARG A 205 16.89 -12.35 24.67
N ALA A 206 16.63 -11.25 23.97
CA ALA A 206 16.78 -11.21 22.51
C ALA A 206 18.25 -11.46 22.09
N LEU A 207 19.23 -10.88 22.78
CA LEU A 207 20.64 -11.12 22.52
C LEU A 207 21.03 -12.57 22.75
N ASP A 208 20.49 -13.22 23.79
CA ASP A 208 20.71 -14.63 24.07
C ASP A 208 20.05 -15.53 23.00
N PHE A 209 18.88 -15.13 22.50
CA PHE A 209 18.26 -15.79 21.33
C PHE A 209 19.13 -15.73 20.08
N TYR A 210 19.68 -14.55 19.74
CA TYR A 210 20.58 -14.42 18.58
C TYR A 210 21.88 -15.20 18.79
N ALA A 211 22.44 -15.19 19.98
CA ALA A 211 23.63 -15.98 20.32
C ALA A 211 23.39 -17.49 20.16
N ALA A 212 22.22 -18.00 20.55
CA ALA A 212 21.84 -19.41 20.32
C ALA A 212 21.74 -19.77 18.82
N HIS A 213 21.56 -18.80 17.95
CA HIS A 213 21.61 -18.96 16.48
C HIS A 213 22.99 -18.67 15.87
N GLY A 214 24.05 -18.53 16.69
CA GLY A 214 25.40 -18.22 16.22
C GLY A 214 25.61 -16.78 15.76
N ILE A 215 24.70 -15.87 16.07
CA ILE A 215 24.74 -14.47 15.63
C ILE A 215 25.31 -13.59 16.74
N SER A 216 26.49 -12.99 16.49
CA SER A 216 27.09 -11.97 17.36
C SER A 216 26.56 -10.59 16.99
N VAL A 217 25.87 -9.92 17.92
CA VAL A 217 25.26 -8.60 17.69
C VAL A 217 26.26 -7.48 17.89
N ARG A 218 26.43 -6.63 16.87
CA ARG A 218 27.35 -5.49 16.89
C ARG A 218 26.66 -4.15 17.15
N ARG A 219 25.43 -3.99 16.64
CA ARG A 219 24.68 -2.73 16.74
C ARG A 219 23.22 -3.01 16.98
N VAL A 220 22.57 -2.10 17.72
CA VAL A 220 21.12 -2.07 17.91
C VAL A 220 20.63 -0.69 17.53
N MET A 221 19.61 -0.64 16.66
CA MET A 221 18.91 0.58 16.26
C MET A 221 17.54 0.63 16.92
N THR A 222 17.23 1.78 17.52
CA THR A 222 15.92 2.09 18.09
C THR A 222 15.43 3.42 17.55
N ASP A 223 14.18 3.76 17.85
CA ASP A 223 13.71 5.12 17.77
C ASP A 223 14.34 6.01 18.87
N ASN A 224 13.89 7.27 18.98
CA ASN A 224 14.38 8.23 19.97
C ASN A 224 13.62 8.18 21.30
N ALA A 225 12.84 7.13 21.60
CA ALA A 225 12.10 7.04 22.84
C ALA A 225 13.04 7.12 24.08
N TRP A 226 12.55 7.75 25.13
CA TRP A 226 13.34 7.95 26.36
C TRP A 226 13.76 6.65 27.02
N ALA A 227 12.97 5.60 26.89
CA ALA A 227 13.30 4.27 27.39
C ALA A 227 14.66 3.76 26.86
N TYR A 228 14.99 4.07 25.62
CA TYR A 228 16.24 3.67 24.97
C TYR A 228 17.35 4.70 25.14
N THR A 229 17.04 5.98 24.95
CA THR A 229 18.06 7.05 24.91
C THR A 229 18.51 7.50 26.30
N ARG A 230 17.64 7.45 27.30
CA ARG A 230 17.92 7.85 28.68
C ARG A 230 17.86 6.70 29.69
N GLY A 231 17.36 5.52 29.30
CA GLY A 231 17.27 4.34 30.15
C GLY A 231 18.67 3.89 30.62
N ARG A 232 18.94 4.03 31.94
CA ARG A 232 20.27 3.69 32.53
C ARG A 232 20.61 2.21 32.24
N ARG A 233 19.72 1.30 32.62
CA ARG A 233 19.95 -0.15 32.46
C ARG A 233 20.10 -0.57 30.98
N PHE A 234 19.34 0.04 30.09
CA PHE A 234 19.45 -0.23 28.65
C PHE A 234 20.87 0.14 28.14
N ARG A 235 21.37 1.29 28.53
CA ARG A 235 22.74 1.74 28.16
C ARG A 235 23.83 0.90 28.82
N GLU A 236 23.67 0.54 30.09
CA GLU A 236 24.60 -0.33 30.83
C GLU A 236 24.69 -1.73 30.14
N LEU A 237 23.55 -2.31 29.71
CA LEU A 237 23.51 -3.56 28.99
C LEU A 237 24.30 -3.48 27.68
N LEU A 238 24.04 -2.47 26.86
CA LEU A 238 24.74 -2.28 25.58
C LEU A 238 26.25 -2.08 25.78
N CYS A 239 26.64 -1.31 26.78
CA CYS A 239 28.04 -1.10 27.14
C CYS A 239 28.71 -2.42 27.58
N LYS A 240 28.09 -3.18 28.48
CA LYS A 240 28.56 -4.49 28.97
C LYS A 240 28.76 -5.49 27.82
N ARG A 241 27.82 -5.52 26.86
CA ARG A 241 27.84 -6.41 25.68
C ARG A 241 28.68 -5.83 24.53
N LYS A 242 29.29 -4.66 24.67
CA LYS A 242 30.06 -3.93 23.65
C LYS A 242 29.27 -3.70 22.34
N ILE A 243 27.98 -3.41 22.48
CA ILE A 243 27.05 -3.17 21.37
C ILE A 243 26.88 -1.68 21.15
N ARG A 244 27.04 -1.21 19.91
CA ARG A 244 26.84 0.19 19.55
C ARG A 244 25.34 0.50 19.43
N HIS A 245 24.86 1.49 20.15
CA HIS A 245 23.51 2.02 20.01
C HIS A 245 23.42 3.01 18.84
N LEU A 246 22.44 2.84 17.97
CA LEU A 246 22.08 3.76 16.90
C LEU A 246 20.65 4.22 17.11
N THR A 247 20.37 5.49 16.88
CA THR A 247 19.01 6.03 16.91
C THR A 247 18.61 6.55 15.55
N THR A 248 17.32 6.53 15.24
CA THR A 248 16.79 7.11 14.00
C THR A 248 17.02 8.61 13.99
N LYS A 249 17.33 9.19 12.82
CA LYS A 249 17.40 10.64 12.69
C LYS A 249 16.01 11.24 12.87
N PRO A 250 15.90 12.41 13.55
CA PRO A 250 14.63 13.13 13.66
C PRO A 250 13.99 13.30 12.29
N TYR A 251 12.67 13.10 12.20
CA TYR A 251 11.86 13.17 10.96
C TYR A 251 12.25 12.20 9.84
N ARG A 252 13.09 11.18 10.10
CA ARG A 252 13.43 10.11 9.15
C ARG A 252 13.16 8.72 9.75
N PRO A 253 11.91 8.37 10.03
CA PRO A 253 11.55 7.06 10.60
C PRO A 253 11.92 5.89 9.68
N GLN A 254 12.07 6.15 8.38
CA GLN A 254 12.44 5.16 7.36
C GLN A 254 13.71 4.36 7.68
N THR A 255 14.59 4.85 8.56
CA THR A 255 15.79 4.13 9.00
C THR A 255 15.46 2.89 9.85
N ASN A 256 14.32 2.87 10.55
CA ASN A 256 13.84 1.71 11.32
C ASN A 256 12.79 0.86 10.54
N GLY A 257 12.67 1.10 9.24
CA GLY A 257 11.61 0.51 8.39
C GLY A 257 11.57 -1.02 8.35
N LYS A 258 12.61 -1.73 8.81
CA LYS A 258 12.62 -3.20 8.85
C LYS A 258 11.78 -3.74 10.00
N VAL A 259 11.91 -3.18 11.20
CA VAL A 259 11.05 -3.56 12.32
C VAL A 259 9.63 -3.03 12.14
N GLU A 260 9.45 -1.82 11.56
CA GLU A 260 8.13 -1.33 11.18
C GLU A 260 7.41 -2.29 10.22
N ARG A 261 8.13 -2.77 9.20
CA ARG A 261 7.59 -3.78 8.28
C ARG A 261 7.29 -5.10 8.97
N PHE A 262 8.12 -5.52 9.93
CA PHE A 262 7.88 -6.69 10.75
C PHE A 262 6.60 -6.52 11.57
N HIS A 263 6.41 -5.39 12.26
CA HIS A 263 5.17 -5.07 12.98
C HIS A 263 3.94 -5.07 12.07
N GLN A 264 4.04 -4.51 10.86
CA GLN A 264 2.94 -4.58 9.89
C GLN A 264 2.59 -6.03 9.49
N THR A 265 3.58 -6.87 9.34
CA THR A 265 3.38 -8.29 9.01
C THR A 265 2.76 -9.02 10.20
N MET A 266 3.29 -8.82 11.40
CA MET A 266 2.79 -9.36 12.64
C MET A 266 1.33 -8.93 12.91
N ALA A 267 1.00 -7.65 12.69
CA ALA A 267 -0.36 -7.15 12.82
C ALA A 267 -1.34 -7.84 11.86
N ARG A 268 -0.92 -8.07 10.60
CA ARG A 268 -1.78 -8.70 9.59
C ARG A 268 -1.97 -10.21 9.79
N GLU A 269 -0.93 -10.90 10.23
CA GLU A 269 -0.90 -12.36 10.25
C GLU A 269 -1.18 -12.95 11.63
N TRP A 270 -0.79 -12.24 12.70
CA TRP A 270 -1.02 -12.64 14.09
C TRP A 270 -2.01 -11.72 14.79
N GLY A 271 -1.75 -10.40 14.87
CA GLY A 271 -2.53 -9.49 15.71
C GLY A 271 -4.00 -9.36 15.32
N HIS A 272 -4.29 -9.34 14.02
CA HIS A 272 -5.62 -9.12 13.45
C HIS A 272 -6.01 -10.13 12.35
N GLY A 273 -5.07 -10.97 11.92
CA GLY A 273 -5.30 -11.94 10.84
C GLY A 273 -6.00 -13.21 11.31
N VAL A 274 -5.98 -13.47 12.60
CA VAL A 274 -6.64 -14.62 13.25
C VAL A 274 -7.66 -14.12 14.26
N THR A 275 -8.78 -14.79 14.36
CA THR A 275 -9.79 -14.52 15.38
C THR A 275 -9.41 -15.22 16.68
N TYR A 276 -9.20 -14.44 17.75
CA TYR A 276 -8.96 -14.94 19.10
C TYR A 276 -10.17 -14.69 19.98
N ASN A 277 -10.45 -15.59 20.91
CA ASN A 277 -11.53 -15.42 21.89
C ASN A 277 -11.17 -14.37 22.94
N THR A 278 -9.89 -14.32 23.34
CA THR A 278 -9.37 -13.38 24.33
C THR A 278 -8.00 -12.82 23.89
N HIS A 279 -7.56 -11.71 24.49
CA HIS A 279 -6.20 -11.22 24.26
C HIS A 279 -5.15 -12.20 24.79
N HIS A 280 -5.48 -13.02 25.79
CA HIS A 280 -4.59 -14.05 26.30
C HIS A 280 -4.33 -15.16 25.27
N ASP A 281 -5.36 -15.59 24.53
CA ASP A 281 -5.19 -16.56 23.43
C ASP A 281 -4.28 -15.98 22.34
N ARG A 282 -4.46 -14.69 22.02
CA ARG A 282 -3.58 -13.99 21.10
C ARG A 282 -2.14 -14.00 21.59
N THR A 283 -1.89 -13.65 22.85
CA THR A 283 -0.56 -13.63 23.45
C THR A 283 0.10 -15.01 23.41
N THR A 284 -0.65 -16.06 23.77
CA THR A 284 -0.18 -17.45 23.74
C THR A 284 0.16 -17.93 22.34
N ALA A 285 -0.50 -17.40 21.31
CA ALA A 285 -0.23 -17.76 19.91
C ALA A 285 1.05 -17.09 19.35
N LEU A 286 1.60 -16.04 19.98
CA LEU A 286 2.76 -15.33 19.47
C LEU A 286 3.99 -16.21 19.23
N PRO A 287 4.44 -17.08 20.16
CA PRO A 287 5.60 -17.93 19.95
C PRO A 287 5.43 -18.87 18.74
N HIS A 288 4.24 -19.43 18.53
CA HIS A 288 3.94 -20.29 17.38
C HIS A 288 4.01 -19.55 16.07
N TRP A 289 3.42 -18.34 16.01
CA TRP A 289 3.50 -17.49 14.83
C TRP A 289 4.95 -17.07 14.53
N LEU A 290 5.71 -16.68 15.57
CA LEU A 290 7.10 -16.27 15.44
C LEU A 290 7.99 -17.41 14.94
N HIS A 291 7.76 -18.64 15.42
CA HIS A 291 8.42 -19.82 14.89
C HIS A 291 8.10 -20.02 13.40
N HIS A 292 6.82 -19.94 13.02
CA HIS A 292 6.43 -19.99 11.61
C HIS A 292 7.08 -18.88 10.79
N TYR A 293 7.10 -17.64 11.28
CA TYR A 293 7.72 -16.50 10.62
C TYR A 293 9.21 -16.77 10.34
N ASN A 294 9.94 -17.27 11.32
CA ASN A 294 11.38 -17.50 11.21
C ASN A 294 11.76 -18.72 10.36
N HIS A 295 10.98 -19.80 10.40
CA HIS A 295 11.35 -21.10 9.83
C HIS A 295 10.52 -21.50 8.61
N GLY A 296 9.28 -21.06 8.48
CA GLY A 296 8.36 -21.54 7.44
C GLY A 296 7.88 -20.47 6.47
N ARG A 297 7.81 -19.20 6.89
CA ARG A 297 7.22 -18.14 6.10
C ARG A 297 8.12 -17.70 4.94
N PRO A 298 7.65 -17.76 3.67
CA PRO A 298 8.38 -17.21 2.54
C PRO A 298 8.55 -15.69 2.66
N HIS A 299 9.75 -15.18 2.39
CA HIS A 299 10.08 -13.76 2.49
C HIS A 299 10.50 -13.19 1.13
N SER A 300 9.81 -12.15 0.64
CA SER A 300 10.08 -11.57 -0.68
C SER A 300 11.51 -11.01 -0.83
N SER A 301 12.05 -10.39 0.23
CA SER A 301 13.44 -9.89 0.23
C SER A 301 14.50 -10.98 0.38
N LEU A 302 14.09 -12.22 0.61
CA LEU A 302 14.97 -13.39 0.77
C LEU A 302 14.79 -14.42 -0.36
N ALA A 303 14.34 -13.98 -1.53
CA ALA A 303 14.06 -14.83 -2.68
C ALA A 303 13.07 -15.96 -2.37
N GLY A 304 12.05 -15.67 -1.53
CA GLY A 304 11.04 -16.64 -1.14
C GLY A 304 11.47 -17.63 -0.06
N LYS A 305 12.65 -17.50 0.52
CA LYS A 305 13.14 -18.36 1.61
C LYS A 305 12.76 -17.76 2.98
N PRO A 306 12.64 -18.60 4.03
CA PRO A 306 12.40 -18.11 5.39
C PRO A 306 13.66 -17.46 5.99
N PRO A 307 13.52 -16.59 7.01
CA PRO A 307 14.64 -15.89 7.67
C PRO A 307 15.78 -16.79 8.13
N ILE A 308 15.48 -17.95 8.69
CA ILE A 308 16.49 -18.90 9.17
C ILE A 308 17.47 -19.36 8.08
N SER A 309 17.06 -19.35 6.82
CA SER A 309 17.92 -19.77 5.70
C SER A 309 19.15 -18.88 5.48
N ARG A 310 19.16 -17.67 6.04
CA ARG A 310 20.31 -16.75 5.98
C ARG A 310 21.19 -16.75 7.23
N VAL A 311 20.82 -17.51 8.24
CA VAL A 311 21.60 -17.58 9.50
C VAL A 311 22.84 -18.44 9.33
N HIS A 312 22.77 -19.51 8.53
CA HIS A 312 23.88 -20.44 8.32
C HIS A 312 24.99 -19.94 7.38
N ASN A 313 24.80 -18.79 6.73
CA ASN A 313 25.83 -18.09 5.96
C ASN A 313 26.47 -16.99 6.81
N VAL A 314 26.94 -17.33 7.99
CA VAL A 314 27.72 -16.39 8.80
C VAL A 314 29.03 -16.14 8.05
N CYS A 315 29.27 -14.88 7.71
CA CYS A 315 30.57 -14.47 7.19
C CYS A 315 31.65 -14.86 8.24
N GLY A 316 32.45 -15.86 7.92
CA GLY A 316 33.57 -16.28 8.74
C GLY A 316 34.63 -15.19 8.85
#